data_b909f39e4bf247641e76fd4692af0525
#
_entry.id   b909f39e4bf247641e76fd4692af0525
#
_cell.length_a   1.000
_cell.length_b   1.000
_cell.length_c   1.000
_cell.angle_alpha   90.00
_cell.angle_beta   90.00
_cell.angle_gamma   90.00
#
_symmetry.space_group_name_H-M   'P 1'
#
loop_
_entity.id
_entity.type
_entity.pdbx_description
1 polymer ?
#
loop_
_entity_poly.entity_id
_entity_poly.type
_entity_poly.pdbx_seq_one_letter_code
_entity_poly.pdbx_strand_id
1 'polypeptide(L)'
;MRIGINGSSLISTGASLAQIVDHAAVADAEGFSSYWLAQLAVPDALTAIALMGARTSRIELGTAVVPTWARHPLMLAAQALTTQEAIGNRLVLGIGLAHKVSVEGTLKIPFATPAKHMDEYLSVLMPALVDRAVSFAGDIWSGEMAGLTSPAAAPGVMVAAMGPRMLRLAGERTDGTILWLSGPRAIAQQIKPALDQAAAAAGRPTPRIVASVPVCVTKKPDDVKGMVAALLAGYNDLPSYRGVMDAEGVGGPADVSLIGSEAEVLAGLQSFAEAGTTDFSALEFIVDPDDAAPTRALLREAATAG
;
A
#
# COMPACT_ATOMS: atom_id res chain seq x y z
N MET A 1 1.74 -11.21 -12.68
CA MET A 1 1.62 -10.12 -11.68
C MET A 1 0.19 -9.63 -11.67
N ARG A 2 -0.47 -9.59 -10.51
CA ARG A 2 -1.85 -9.08 -10.38
C ARG A 2 -1.87 -7.56 -10.56
N ILE A 3 -2.88 -7.04 -11.28
CA ILE A 3 -3.07 -5.60 -11.45
C ILE A 3 -4.26 -5.14 -10.63
N GLY A 4 -4.05 -4.10 -9.85
CA GLY A 4 -5.06 -3.41 -9.04
C GLY A 4 -5.01 -1.91 -9.22
N ILE A 5 -5.93 -1.21 -8.58
CA ILE A 5 -6.07 0.24 -8.63
C ILE A 5 -5.73 0.86 -7.28
N ASN A 6 -5.00 1.97 -7.29
CA ASN A 6 -4.80 2.83 -6.13
C ASN A 6 -5.74 4.03 -6.22
N GLY A 7 -6.82 4.01 -5.46
CA GLY A 7 -7.82 5.08 -5.42
C GLY A 7 -7.42 6.31 -4.62
N SER A 8 -6.18 6.38 -4.11
CA SER A 8 -5.77 7.50 -3.24
C SER A 8 -5.66 8.83 -3.99
N SER A 9 -5.52 8.81 -5.32
CA SER A 9 -5.60 10.03 -6.14
C SER A 9 -6.92 10.77 -5.96
N LEU A 10 -8.02 10.04 -5.78
CA LEU A 10 -9.35 10.62 -5.57
C LEU A 10 -9.44 11.39 -4.24
N ILE A 11 -8.73 10.92 -3.20
CA ILE A 11 -8.64 11.65 -1.92
C ILE A 11 -7.94 12.99 -2.14
N SER A 12 -6.82 12.97 -2.87
CA SER A 12 -6.01 14.17 -3.12
C SER A 12 -6.73 15.20 -4.00
N THR A 13 -7.66 14.77 -4.83
CA THR A 13 -8.50 15.66 -5.68
C THR A 13 -9.82 16.08 -5.01
N GLY A 14 -10.07 15.66 -3.76
CA GLY A 14 -11.24 16.05 -2.99
C GLY A 14 -12.54 15.33 -3.39
N ALA A 15 -12.45 14.15 -3.97
CA ALA A 15 -13.62 13.34 -4.29
C ALA A 15 -14.42 12.98 -3.02
N SER A 16 -15.74 12.96 -3.13
CA SER A 16 -16.61 12.52 -2.05
C SER A 16 -16.43 11.04 -1.74
N LEU A 17 -16.77 10.63 -0.51
CA LEU A 17 -16.74 9.22 -0.13
C LEU A 17 -17.59 8.34 -1.08
N ALA A 18 -18.74 8.82 -1.54
CA ALA A 18 -19.56 8.11 -2.51
C ALA A 18 -18.82 7.87 -3.83
N GLN A 19 -18.13 8.90 -4.37
CA GLN A 19 -17.35 8.75 -5.60
C GLN A 19 -16.19 7.75 -5.43
N ILE A 20 -15.52 7.74 -4.28
CA ILE A 20 -14.46 6.78 -3.99
C ILE A 20 -15.01 5.34 -3.92
N VAL A 21 -16.16 5.14 -3.28
CA VAL A 21 -16.86 3.84 -3.20
C VAL A 21 -17.32 3.38 -4.58
N ASP A 22 -17.91 4.26 -5.39
CA ASP A 22 -18.34 3.94 -6.74
C ASP A 22 -17.16 3.59 -7.66
N HIS A 23 -16.02 4.28 -7.51
CA HIS A 23 -14.81 3.98 -8.27
C HIS A 23 -14.27 2.57 -7.95
N ALA A 24 -14.31 2.14 -6.68
CA ALA A 24 -13.95 0.78 -6.30
C ALA A 24 -14.93 -0.26 -6.89
N ALA A 25 -16.23 0.04 -6.92
CA ALA A 25 -17.24 -0.82 -7.55
C ALA A 25 -17.02 -0.97 -9.07
N VAL A 26 -16.66 0.12 -9.75
CA VAL A 26 -16.28 0.06 -11.16
C VAL A 26 -15.04 -0.81 -11.36
N ALA A 27 -14.01 -0.65 -10.53
CA ALA A 27 -12.80 -1.48 -10.61
C ALA A 27 -13.10 -2.98 -10.39
N ASP A 28 -14.01 -3.34 -9.47
CA ASP A 28 -14.48 -4.73 -9.30
C ASP A 28 -15.19 -5.25 -10.55
N ALA A 29 -16.09 -4.47 -11.14
CA ALA A 29 -16.81 -4.84 -12.35
C ALA A 29 -15.88 -5.00 -13.57
N GLU A 30 -14.82 -4.22 -13.66
CA GLU A 30 -13.81 -4.28 -14.72
C GLU A 30 -12.80 -5.43 -14.57
N GLY A 31 -12.82 -6.15 -13.44
CA GLY A 31 -12.01 -7.36 -13.24
C GLY A 31 -10.65 -7.11 -12.59
N PHE A 32 -10.39 -5.93 -12.05
CA PHE A 32 -9.15 -5.69 -11.30
C PHE A 32 -9.08 -6.60 -10.07
N SER A 33 -7.84 -7.00 -9.73
CA SER A 33 -7.59 -7.95 -8.64
C SER A 33 -7.69 -7.33 -7.26
N SER A 34 -7.35 -6.04 -7.13
CA SER A 34 -7.31 -5.34 -5.85
C SER A 34 -7.58 -3.83 -5.99
N TYR A 35 -8.08 -3.23 -4.92
CA TYR A 35 -8.25 -1.79 -4.79
C TYR A 35 -7.63 -1.31 -3.49
N TRP A 36 -6.75 -0.32 -3.58
CA TRP A 36 -5.96 0.17 -2.46
C TRP A 36 -6.30 1.60 -2.10
N LEU A 37 -6.37 1.91 -0.81
CA LEU A 37 -6.69 3.24 -0.32
C LEU A 37 -5.74 3.65 0.80
N ALA A 38 -5.11 4.81 0.66
CA ALA A 38 -4.27 5.38 1.71
C ALA A 38 -5.11 6.05 2.80
N GLN A 39 -4.66 5.94 4.05
CA GLN A 39 -5.15 6.75 5.15
C GLN A 39 -4.39 8.08 5.17
N LEU A 40 -4.90 9.10 4.47
CA LEU A 40 -4.31 10.45 4.52
C LEU A 40 -4.90 11.24 5.68
N ALA A 41 -6.07 11.80 5.51
CA ALA A 41 -6.82 12.49 6.56
C ALA A 41 -8.28 12.04 6.53
N VAL A 42 -9.03 12.44 5.52
CA VAL A 42 -10.43 12.09 5.27
C VAL A 42 -10.54 11.56 3.83
N PRO A 43 -11.24 10.45 3.59
CA PRO A 43 -11.94 9.59 4.56
C PRO A 43 -11.00 8.68 5.38
N ASP A 44 -11.52 8.13 6.50
CA ASP A 44 -10.87 7.00 7.18
C ASP A 44 -10.89 5.78 6.24
N ALA A 45 -9.71 5.20 5.99
CA ALA A 45 -9.55 4.17 4.96
C ALA A 45 -10.34 2.90 5.27
N LEU A 46 -10.32 2.39 6.51
CA LEU A 46 -11.04 1.18 6.89
C LEU A 46 -12.56 1.39 6.86
N THR A 47 -13.03 2.56 7.26
CA THR A 47 -14.45 2.93 7.14
C THR A 47 -14.88 3.00 5.67
N ALA A 48 -14.08 3.60 4.80
CA ALA A 48 -14.35 3.65 3.37
C ALA A 48 -14.37 2.25 2.75
N ILE A 49 -13.40 1.39 3.11
CA ILE A 49 -13.31 0.01 2.65
C ILE A 49 -14.54 -0.81 3.09
N ALA A 50 -15.03 -0.63 4.32
CA ALA A 50 -16.25 -1.31 4.76
C ALA A 50 -17.46 -0.94 3.89
N LEU A 51 -17.57 0.32 3.47
CA LEU A 51 -18.63 0.78 2.55
C LEU A 51 -18.42 0.23 1.12
N MET A 52 -17.18 0.15 0.65
CA MET A 52 -16.84 -0.48 -0.65
C MET A 52 -17.27 -1.95 -0.68
N GLY A 53 -17.15 -2.67 0.45
CA GLY A 53 -17.56 -4.07 0.56
C GLY A 53 -19.01 -4.34 0.20
N ALA A 54 -19.90 -3.40 0.49
CA ALA A 54 -21.32 -3.48 0.12
C ALA A 54 -21.58 -3.28 -1.40
N ARG A 55 -20.61 -2.77 -2.14
CA ARG A 55 -20.70 -2.43 -3.57
C ARG A 55 -19.79 -3.28 -4.45
N THR A 56 -19.00 -4.16 -3.85
CA THR A 56 -18.03 -5.04 -4.52
C THR A 56 -18.23 -6.49 -4.09
N SER A 57 -17.81 -7.44 -4.93
CA SER A 57 -18.04 -8.87 -4.66
C SER A 57 -16.77 -9.73 -4.73
N ARG A 58 -15.77 -9.36 -5.50
CA ARG A 58 -14.57 -10.16 -5.78
C ARG A 58 -13.27 -9.48 -5.41
N ILE A 59 -13.19 -8.18 -5.71
CA ILE A 59 -11.95 -7.40 -5.58
C ILE A 59 -11.42 -7.43 -4.15
N GLU A 60 -10.14 -7.68 -3.99
CA GLU A 60 -9.43 -7.53 -2.72
C GLU A 60 -9.35 -6.04 -2.37
N LEU A 61 -9.66 -5.68 -1.14
CA LEU A 61 -9.67 -4.30 -0.67
C LEU A 61 -8.54 -4.09 0.35
N GLY A 62 -7.63 -3.17 0.08
CA GLY A 62 -6.45 -2.97 0.90
C GLY A 62 -6.23 -1.54 1.36
N THR A 63 -5.59 -1.39 2.52
CA THR A 63 -5.07 -0.08 2.94
C THR A 63 -3.62 0.09 2.50
N ALA A 64 -3.26 1.28 1.98
CA ALA A 64 -1.90 1.57 1.50
C ALA A 64 -1.40 2.96 1.96
N VAL A 65 -1.23 3.22 3.25
CA VAL A 65 -1.36 2.33 4.41
C VAL A 65 -2.03 3.05 5.57
N VAL A 66 -2.45 2.31 6.62
CA VAL A 66 -2.89 2.93 7.89
C VAL A 66 -1.67 3.29 8.73
N PRO A 67 -1.52 4.57 9.16
CA PRO A 67 -0.47 4.97 10.09
C PRO A 67 -0.63 4.36 11.48
N THR A 68 0.49 3.88 12.07
CA THR A 68 0.45 3.16 13.35
C THR A 68 0.57 4.06 14.58
N TRP A 69 1.17 5.25 14.47
CA TRP A 69 1.48 6.11 15.64
C TRP A 69 0.28 6.60 16.44
N ALA A 70 -0.80 6.94 15.76
CA ALA A 70 -1.99 7.51 16.40
C ALA A 70 -3.07 6.47 16.74
N ARG A 71 -2.78 5.17 16.57
CA ARG A 71 -3.79 4.13 16.66
C ARG A 71 -3.26 2.94 17.46
N HIS A 72 -3.85 2.69 18.61
CA HIS A 72 -3.45 1.53 19.42
C HIS A 72 -3.67 0.22 18.67
N PRO A 73 -2.71 -0.74 18.65
CA PRO A 73 -2.80 -1.97 17.86
C PRO A 73 -4.04 -2.82 18.17
N LEU A 74 -4.53 -2.86 19.41
CA LEU A 74 -5.78 -3.55 19.75
C LEU A 74 -7.01 -2.89 19.12
N MET A 75 -7.02 -1.55 19.04
CA MET A 75 -8.13 -0.84 18.40
C MET A 75 -8.10 -1.02 16.89
N LEU A 76 -6.91 -1.08 16.31
CA LEU A 76 -6.76 -1.41 14.89
C LEU A 76 -7.18 -2.86 14.61
N ALA A 77 -6.84 -3.82 15.47
CA ALA A 77 -7.26 -5.21 15.33
C ALA A 77 -8.81 -5.32 15.33
N ALA A 78 -9.48 -4.69 16.29
CA ALA A 78 -10.93 -4.68 16.37
C ALA A 78 -11.57 -4.07 15.12
N GLN A 79 -11.06 -2.92 14.64
CA GLN A 79 -11.55 -2.26 13.44
C GLN A 79 -11.29 -3.11 12.18
N ALA A 80 -10.10 -3.70 12.05
CA ALA A 80 -9.75 -4.55 10.92
C ALA A 80 -10.62 -5.81 10.84
N LEU A 81 -10.89 -6.47 11.96
CA LEU A 81 -11.79 -7.62 12.03
C LEU A 81 -13.23 -7.25 11.67
N THR A 82 -13.72 -6.12 12.16
CA THR A 82 -15.04 -5.60 11.79
C THR A 82 -15.14 -5.31 10.29
N THR A 83 -14.11 -4.65 9.73
CA THR A 83 -14.05 -4.37 8.29
C THR A 83 -13.96 -5.67 7.49
N GLN A 84 -13.13 -6.61 7.93
CA GLN A 84 -12.96 -7.93 7.28
C GLN A 84 -14.28 -8.69 7.19
N GLU A 85 -15.06 -8.70 8.28
CA GLU A 85 -16.39 -9.29 8.30
C GLU A 85 -17.35 -8.59 7.33
N ALA A 86 -17.40 -7.27 7.41
CA ALA A 86 -18.29 -6.44 6.59
C ALA A 86 -18.05 -6.62 5.08
N ILE A 87 -16.83 -6.94 4.66
CA ILE A 87 -16.46 -7.10 3.25
C ILE A 87 -16.28 -8.57 2.82
N GLY A 88 -16.71 -9.53 3.63
CA GLY A 88 -16.65 -10.96 3.29
C GLY A 88 -15.23 -11.52 3.17
N ASN A 89 -14.35 -11.17 4.09
CA ASN A 89 -12.97 -11.66 4.21
C ASN A 89 -12.05 -11.31 3.02
N ARG A 90 -12.20 -10.10 2.46
CA ARG A 90 -11.39 -9.61 1.33
C ARG A 90 -10.42 -8.47 1.71
N LEU A 91 -10.18 -8.23 3.01
CA LEU A 91 -9.29 -7.17 3.50
C LEU A 91 -7.84 -7.60 3.45
N VAL A 92 -6.99 -6.71 2.95
CA VAL A 92 -5.54 -6.69 3.22
C VAL A 92 -5.22 -5.45 4.04
N LEU A 93 -4.77 -5.66 5.28
CA LEU A 93 -4.43 -4.58 6.19
C LEU A 93 -2.99 -4.13 5.96
N GLY A 94 -2.81 -3.09 5.16
CA GLY A 94 -1.53 -2.41 5.03
C GLY A 94 -1.32 -1.38 6.13
N ILE A 95 -0.22 -1.48 6.86
CA ILE A 95 0.16 -0.57 7.94
C ILE A 95 1.52 0.07 7.66
N GLY A 96 1.76 1.24 8.24
CA GLY A 96 3.03 1.93 8.06
C GLY A 96 3.32 2.98 9.10
N LEU A 97 4.55 3.49 9.08
CA LEU A 97 5.03 4.48 10.04
C LEU A 97 4.57 5.91 9.73
N ALA A 98 3.99 6.16 8.55
CA ALA A 98 3.86 7.50 7.99
C ALA A 98 5.23 8.22 7.90
N HIS A 99 5.22 9.54 7.76
CA HIS A 99 6.44 10.32 7.65
C HIS A 99 6.70 11.11 8.94
N LYS A 100 7.97 11.20 9.35
CA LYS A 100 8.37 11.93 10.55
C LYS A 100 7.76 13.33 10.59
N VAL A 101 7.81 14.07 9.47
CA VAL A 101 7.25 15.42 9.39
C VAL A 101 5.74 15.46 9.67
N SER A 102 5.00 14.45 9.26
CA SER A 102 3.55 14.37 9.55
C SER A 102 3.28 13.93 10.98
N VAL A 103 4.02 12.96 11.50
CA VAL A 103 3.83 12.45 12.86
C VAL A 103 4.19 13.51 13.89
N GLU A 104 5.36 14.16 13.77
CA GLU A 104 5.78 15.22 14.69
C GLU A 104 5.08 16.55 14.40
N GLY A 105 4.93 16.89 13.12
CA GLY A 105 4.36 18.18 12.71
C GLY A 105 2.84 18.27 12.91
N THR A 106 2.09 17.24 12.50
CA THR A 106 0.62 17.25 12.53
C THR A 106 0.08 16.57 13.79
N LEU A 107 0.53 15.34 14.08
CA LEU A 107 0.01 14.57 15.21
C LEU A 107 0.64 14.97 16.55
N LYS A 108 1.78 15.69 16.54
CA LYS A 108 2.53 16.09 17.74
C LYS A 108 2.99 14.91 18.59
N ILE A 109 3.26 13.78 17.93
CA ILE A 109 3.77 12.55 18.56
C ILE A 109 5.27 12.44 18.25
N PRO A 110 6.15 12.16 19.22
CA PRO A 110 7.57 11.95 18.95
C PRO A 110 7.81 10.75 18.01
N PHE A 111 8.53 10.95 16.91
CA PHE A 111 8.91 9.89 15.97
C PHE A 111 10.23 9.24 16.41
N ALA A 112 10.20 8.51 17.51
CA ALA A 112 11.37 7.88 18.10
C ALA A 112 11.39 6.37 17.82
N THR A 113 12.58 5.80 17.58
CA THR A 113 12.81 4.36 17.45
C THR A 113 11.79 3.63 16.54
N PRO A 114 11.59 4.06 15.26
CA PRO A 114 10.50 3.57 14.42
C PRO A 114 10.50 2.05 14.19
N ALA A 115 11.66 1.40 14.10
CA ALA A 115 11.72 -0.05 13.95
C ALA A 115 11.26 -0.78 15.22
N LYS A 116 11.62 -0.28 16.41
CA LYS A 116 11.14 -0.82 17.69
C LYS A 116 9.63 -0.58 17.84
N HIS A 117 9.15 0.61 17.49
CA HIS A 117 7.73 0.91 17.45
C HIS A 117 6.95 -0.13 16.62
N MET A 118 7.40 -0.41 15.39
CA MET A 118 6.72 -1.38 14.52
C MET A 118 6.82 -2.80 15.06
N ASP A 119 7.96 -3.20 15.61
CA ASP A 119 8.14 -4.54 16.18
C ASP A 119 7.20 -4.80 17.35
N GLU A 120 7.13 -3.87 18.31
CA GLU A 120 6.19 -3.97 19.42
C GLU A 120 4.72 -3.84 18.97
N TYR A 121 4.45 -2.99 17.96
CA TYR A 121 3.13 -2.88 17.35
C TYR A 121 2.64 -4.21 16.80
N LEU A 122 3.49 -4.90 16.03
CA LEU A 122 3.20 -6.23 15.49
C LEU A 122 3.09 -7.29 16.60
N SER A 123 3.82 -7.13 17.73
CA SER A 123 3.73 -8.05 18.87
C SER A 123 2.38 -8.00 19.59
N VAL A 124 1.63 -6.91 19.41
CA VAL A 124 0.25 -6.79 19.89
C VAL A 124 -0.76 -7.09 18.78
N LEU A 125 -0.56 -6.52 17.59
CA LEU A 125 -1.52 -6.61 16.49
C LEU A 125 -1.70 -8.05 15.97
N MET A 126 -0.58 -8.74 15.68
CA MET A 126 -0.64 -10.06 15.04
C MET A 126 -1.35 -11.12 15.90
N PRO A 127 -1.00 -11.30 17.21
CA PRO A 127 -1.75 -12.21 18.05
C PRO A 127 -3.22 -11.83 18.23
N ALA A 128 -3.53 -10.53 18.34
CA ALA A 128 -4.91 -10.07 18.42
C ALA A 128 -5.73 -10.44 17.17
N LEU A 129 -5.13 -10.37 15.97
CA LEU A 129 -5.79 -10.74 14.72
C LEU A 129 -5.88 -12.26 14.51
N VAL A 130 -4.84 -13.02 14.85
CA VAL A 130 -4.73 -14.45 14.53
C VAL A 130 -5.29 -15.30 15.67
N ASP A 131 -4.75 -15.10 16.87
CA ASP A 131 -5.05 -15.92 18.06
C ASP A 131 -6.28 -15.40 18.83
N ARG A 132 -6.76 -14.19 18.48
CA ARG A 132 -7.84 -13.50 19.18
C ARG A 132 -7.54 -13.17 20.64
N ALA A 133 -6.30 -13.28 21.02
CA ALA A 133 -5.82 -13.01 22.38
C ALA A 133 -4.41 -12.46 22.31
N VAL A 134 -4.02 -11.64 23.28
CA VAL A 134 -2.66 -11.11 23.39
C VAL A 134 -2.34 -10.81 24.84
N SER A 135 -1.11 -11.10 25.23
CA SER A 135 -0.48 -10.64 26.46
C SER A 135 0.94 -10.23 26.11
N PHE A 136 1.18 -8.92 25.98
CA PHE A 136 2.46 -8.36 25.62
C PHE A 136 2.71 -7.06 26.38
N ALA A 137 3.90 -6.91 26.96
CA ALA A 137 4.34 -5.71 27.67
C ALA A 137 5.66 -5.21 27.04
N GLY A 138 5.58 -4.15 26.25
CA GLY A 138 6.71 -3.47 25.65
C GLY A 138 6.95 -2.09 26.25
N ASP A 139 7.98 -1.40 25.77
CA ASP A 139 8.30 -0.03 26.20
C ASP A 139 7.44 1.03 25.51
N ILE A 140 6.96 0.75 24.30
CA ILE A 140 6.16 1.66 23.45
C ILE A 140 4.71 1.18 23.43
N TRP A 141 4.51 -0.11 23.15
CA TRP A 141 3.20 -0.71 23.05
C TRP A 141 3.05 -1.87 24.02
N SER A 142 1.92 -1.91 24.67
CA SER A 142 1.52 -3.04 25.51
C SER A 142 0.06 -3.42 25.21
N GLY A 143 -0.31 -4.66 25.42
CA GLY A 143 -1.69 -5.10 25.22
C GLY A 143 -1.98 -6.35 26.04
N GLU A 144 -3.12 -6.34 26.72
CA GLU A 144 -3.66 -7.49 27.44
C GLU A 144 -5.11 -7.68 26.99
N MET A 145 -5.42 -8.80 26.36
CA MET A 145 -6.76 -9.13 25.93
C MET A 145 -6.94 -10.63 25.82
N ALA A 146 -7.96 -11.16 26.46
CA ALA A 146 -8.35 -12.56 26.39
C ALA A 146 -9.65 -12.70 25.61
N GLY A 147 -9.54 -13.05 24.32
CA GLY A 147 -10.69 -13.43 23.49
C GLY A 147 -11.41 -12.29 22.80
N LEU A 148 -10.89 -11.86 21.64
CA LEU A 148 -11.67 -11.12 20.63
C LEU A 148 -12.64 -12.06 19.94
N THR A 149 -13.94 -11.84 20.07
CA THR A 149 -14.95 -12.64 19.38
C THR A 149 -15.25 -12.00 18.01
N SER A 150 -14.91 -12.69 16.93
CA SER A 150 -15.27 -12.30 15.55
C SER A 150 -15.35 -13.56 14.68
N PRO A 151 -16.37 -13.71 13.83
CA PRO A 151 -16.46 -14.80 12.87
C PRO A 151 -15.53 -14.60 11.66
N ALA A 152 -14.97 -13.41 11.46
CA ALA A 152 -14.08 -13.11 10.34
C ALA A 152 -12.77 -13.90 10.42
N ALA A 153 -12.23 -14.32 9.29
CA ALA A 153 -10.85 -14.78 9.21
C ALA A 153 -9.89 -13.64 9.55
N ALA A 154 -8.66 -13.95 9.98
CA ALA A 154 -7.64 -12.92 10.12
C ALA A 154 -7.34 -12.30 8.74
N PRO A 155 -7.35 -10.97 8.60
CA PRO A 155 -6.94 -10.34 7.34
C PRO A 155 -5.43 -10.57 7.11
N GLY A 156 -5.02 -10.60 5.84
CA GLY A 156 -3.60 -10.49 5.50
C GLY A 156 -3.04 -9.16 5.99
N VAL A 157 -1.82 -9.17 6.55
CA VAL A 157 -1.16 -7.95 7.06
C VAL A 157 0.09 -7.68 6.25
N MET A 158 0.26 -6.44 5.79
CA MET A 158 1.44 -5.99 5.05
C MET A 158 2.00 -4.72 5.69
N VAL A 159 3.33 -4.56 5.65
CA VAL A 159 4.01 -3.39 6.20
C VAL A 159 4.62 -2.56 5.08
N ALA A 160 4.41 -1.24 5.08
CA ALA A 160 5.17 -0.35 4.22
C ALA A 160 6.64 -0.33 4.67
N ALA A 161 7.51 -0.98 3.89
CA ALA A 161 8.90 -1.19 4.24
C ALA A 161 9.82 -1.00 3.02
N MET A 162 10.82 -0.13 3.15
CA MET A 162 11.84 0.11 2.13
C MET A 162 13.27 -0.05 2.70
N GLY A 163 13.45 0.24 3.98
CA GLY A 163 14.74 0.08 4.66
C GLY A 163 14.94 -1.30 5.26
N PRO A 164 16.20 -1.74 5.49
CA PRO A 164 16.55 -3.12 5.83
C PRO A 164 15.88 -3.62 7.12
N ARG A 165 15.76 -2.79 8.16
CA ARG A 165 15.11 -3.18 9.42
C ARG A 165 13.61 -3.41 9.25
N MET A 166 12.94 -2.56 8.48
CA MET A 166 11.51 -2.68 8.21
C MET A 166 11.21 -3.84 7.28
N LEU A 167 12.05 -4.07 6.24
CA LEU A 167 11.95 -5.23 5.35
C LEU A 167 12.12 -6.54 6.11
N ARG A 168 13.05 -6.59 7.07
CA ARG A 168 13.20 -7.75 7.94
C ARG A 168 11.92 -8.02 8.74
N LEU A 169 11.35 -7.01 9.41
CA LEU A 169 10.10 -7.17 10.15
C LEU A 169 8.93 -7.59 9.25
N ALA A 170 8.84 -7.00 8.05
CA ALA A 170 7.81 -7.37 7.08
C ALA A 170 7.91 -8.84 6.68
N GLY A 171 9.12 -9.33 6.34
CA GLY A 171 9.35 -10.72 5.96
C GLY A 171 9.15 -11.71 7.12
N GLU A 172 9.69 -11.40 8.30
CA GLU A 172 9.62 -12.28 9.48
C GLU A 172 8.19 -12.41 10.05
N ARG A 173 7.35 -11.37 9.94
CA ARG A 173 6.14 -11.26 10.77
C ARG A 173 4.85 -11.02 10.01
N THR A 174 4.89 -10.67 8.71
CA THR A 174 3.70 -10.29 7.93
C THR A 174 3.69 -10.95 6.56
N ASP A 175 2.66 -10.69 5.76
CA ASP A 175 2.48 -11.34 4.45
C ASP A 175 3.23 -10.62 3.33
N GLY A 176 3.92 -9.53 3.62
CA GLY A 176 4.75 -8.82 2.65
C GLY A 176 4.88 -7.33 2.87
N THR A 177 5.21 -6.62 1.80
CA THR A 177 5.44 -5.17 1.82
C THR A 177 4.60 -4.42 0.80
N ILE A 178 4.25 -3.17 1.14
CA ILE A 178 3.59 -2.21 0.25
C ILE A 178 4.57 -1.07 -0.03
N LEU A 179 4.79 -0.80 -1.30
CA LEU A 179 5.77 0.15 -1.80
C LEU A 179 5.08 1.29 -2.54
N TRP A 180 5.49 2.51 -2.25
CA TRP A 180 5.16 3.69 -3.02
C TRP A 180 6.43 4.28 -3.61
N LEU A 181 6.44 4.63 -4.90
CA LEU A 181 7.56 5.25 -5.62
C LEU A 181 8.89 4.45 -5.56
N SER A 182 8.80 3.13 -5.52
CA SER A 182 9.96 2.24 -5.63
C SER A 182 9.97 1.61 -7.01
N GLY A 183 11.06 1.80 -7.75
CA GLY A 183 11.18 1.27 -9.11
C GLY A 183 11.61 -0.20 -9.17
N PRO A 184 11.54 -0.82 -10.36
CA PRO A 184 11.81 -2.25 -10.53
C PRO A 184 13.23 -2.66 -10.16
N ARG A 185 14.24 -1.83 -10.42
CA ARG A 185 15.63 -2.13 -10.08
C ARG A 185 15.83 -2.18 -8.56
N ALA A 186 15.30 -1.19 -7.83
CA ALA A 186 15.36 -1.18 -6.37
C ALA A 186 14.63 -2.39 -5.77
N ILE A 187 13.49 -2.78 -6.35
CA ILE A 187 12.74 -3.97 -5.94
C ILE A 187 13.59 -5.23 -6.14
N ALA A 188 14.12 -5.45 -7.35
CA ALA A 188 14.88 -6.65 -7.69
C ALA A 188 16.19 -6.79 -6.91
N GLN A 189 16.92 -5.68 -6.70
CA GLN A 189 18.27 -5.73 -6.16
C GLN A 189 18.36 -5.55 -4.63
N GLN A 190 17.36 -4.92 -4.01
CA GLN A 190 17.42 -4.60 -2.57
C GLN A 190 16.20 -5.12 -1.81
N ILE A 191 14.98 -4.79 -2.26
CA ILE A 191 13.77 -5.03 -1.47
C ILE A 191 13.43 -6.52 -1.44
N LYS A 192 13.28 -7.14 -2.61
CA LYS A 192 12.92 -8.55 -2.73
C LYS A 192 13.92 -9.49 -2.05
N PRO A 193 15.24 -9.38 -2.29
CA PRO A 193 16.21 -10.26 -1.62
C PRO A 193 16.18 -10.16 -0.09
N ALA A 194 16.08 -8.94 0.45
CA ALA A 194 16.02 -8.73 1.90
C ALA A 194 14.73 -9.28 2.52
N LEU A 195 13.60 -9.09 1.83
CA LEU A 195 12.29 -9.58 2.27
C LEU A 195 12.22 -11.11 2.22
N ASP A 196 12.65 -11.72 1.12
CA ASP A 196 12.66 -13.18 0.93
C ASP A 196 13.58 -13.88 1.94
N GLN A 197 14.77 -13.30 2.17
CA GLN A 197 15.72 -13.82 3.17
C GLN A 197 15.10 -13.82 4.58
N ALA A 198 14.43 -12.73 4.96
CA ALA A 198 13.79 -12.60 6.26
C ALA A 198 12.64 -13.60 6.43
N ALA A 199 11.80 -13.76 5.41
CA ALA A 199 10.70 -14.72 5.44
C ALA A 199 11.22 -16.16 5.51
N ALA A 200 12.20 -16.52 4.71
CA ALA A 200 12.81 -17.85 4.73
C ALA A 200 13.46 -18.17 6.09
N ALA A 201 14.17 -17.21 6.69
CA ALA A 201 14.76 -17.37 8.02
C ALA A 201 13.70 -17.60 9.12
N ALA A 202 12.50 -17.03 8.95
CA ALA A 202 11.37 -17.21 9.86
C ALA A 202 10.46 -18.42 9.51
N GLY A 203 10.80 -19.20 8.47
CA GLY A 203 9.99 -20.33 8.00
C GLY A 203 8.64 -19.93 7.41
N ARG A 204 8.52 -18.70 6.90
CA ARG A 204 7.28 -18.16 6.32
C ARG A 204 7.24 -18.36 4.80
N PRO A 205 6.04 -18.37 4.20
CA PRO A 205 5.87 -18.38 2.74
C PRO A 205 6.54 -17.17 2.08
N THR A 206 6.78 -17.27 0.76
CA THR A 206 7.26 -16.15 -0.05
C THR A 206 6.34 -14.94 0.12
N PRO A 207 6.88 -13.77 0.53
CA PRO A 207 6.07 -12.60 0.81
C PRO A 207 5.53 -11.95 -0.47
N ARG A 208 4.41 -11.27 -0.35
CA ARG A 208 3.87 -10.41 -1.41
C ARG A 208 4.64 -9.08 -1.47
N ILE A 209 4.78 -8.55 -2.67
CA ILE A 209 5.31 -7.20 -2.93
C ILE A 209 4.24 -6.45 -3.73
N VAL A 210 3.59 -5.49 -3.08
CA VAL A 210 2.66 -4.56 -3.74
C VAL A 210 3.44 -3.30 -4.11
N ALA A 211 3.61 -3.02 -5.39
CA ALA A 211 4.25 -1.80 -5.87
C ALA A 211 3.22 -0.82 -6.42
N SER A 212 3.38 0.46 -6.12
CA SER A 212 2.50 1.50 -6.62
C SER A 212 3.29 2.73 -7.07
N VAL A 213 2.98 3.20 -8.27
CA VAL A 213 3.51 4.43 -8.86
C VAL A 213 2.42 5.14 -9.66
N PRO A 214 2.58 6.44 -9.99
CA PRO A 214 1.72 7.11 -10.95
C PRO A 214 1.76 6.45 -12.33
N VAL A 215 0.60 6.30 -12.97
CA VAL A 215 0.44 5.70 -14.31
C VAL A 215 -0.41 6.62 -15.17
N CYS A 216 0.04 6.88 -16.41
CA CYS A 216 -0.72 7.64 -17.40
C CYS A 216 -0.32 7.26 -18.82
N VAL A 217 -1.26 6.82 -19.62
CA VAL A 217 -1.10 6.72 -21.07
C VAL A 217 -1.43 8.08 -21.67
N THR A 218 -0.44 8.74 -22.29
CA THR A 218 -0.60 10.11 -22.78
C THR A 218 0.27 10.39 -23.99
N LYS A 219 -0.15 11.37 -24.79
CA LYS A 219 0.63 11.96 -25.90
C LYS A 219 1.50 13.14 -25.45
N LYS A 220 1.39 13.55 -24.16
CA LYS A 220 2.10 14.70 -23.56
C LYS A 220 2.88 14.25 -22.31
N PRO A 221 3.81 13.28 -22.44
CA PRO A 221 4.46 12.70 -21.26
C PRO A 221 5.25 13.71 -20.43
N ASP A 222 5.87 14.70 -21.06
CA ASP A 222 6.67 15.72 -20.36
C ASP A 222 5.78 16.61 -19.47
N ASP A 223 4.58 16.97 -19.92
CA ASP A 223 3.64 17.76 -19.12
C ASP A 223 3.18 16.98 -17.87
N VAL A 224 2.83 15.71 -18.06
CA VAL A 224 2.38 14.85 -16.96
C VAL A 224 3.52 14.56 -15.98
N LYS A 225 4.73 14.24 -16.48
CA LYS A 225 5.94 14.06 -15.65
C LYS A 225 6.28 15.33 -14.88
N GLY A 226 6.18 16.50 -15.50
CA GLY A 226 6.38 17.78 -14.84
C GLY A 226 5.40 18.00 -13.68
N MET A 227 4.13 17.63 -13.86
CA MET A 227 3.12 17.71 -12.81
C MET A 227 3.41 16.71 -11.66
N VAL A 228 3.78 15.47 -11.97
CA VAL A 228 4.20 14.47 -10.95
C VAL A 228 5.40 14.98 -10.16
N ALA A 229 6.43 15.51 -10.86
CA ALA A 229 7.62 16.04 -10.21
C ALA A 229 7.28 17.20 -9.25
N ALA A 230 6.36 18.08 -9.63
CA ALA A 230 5.94 19.20 -8.81
C ALA A 230 5.12 18.75 -7.59
N LEU A 231 4.11 17.91 -7.78
CA LEU A 231 3.20 17.47 -6.71
C LEU A 231 3.87 16.51 -5.72
N LEU A 232 4.81 15.70 -6.19
CA LEU A 232 5.50 14.71 -5.34
C LEU A 232 6.92 15.15 -4.96
N ALA A 233 7.30 16.42 -5.16
CA ALA A 233 8.63 16.96 -4.86
C ALA A 233 9.09 16.66 -3.44
N GLY A 234 8.19 16.73 -2.46
CA GLY A 234 8.49 16.49 -1.04
C GLY A 234 9.02 15.09 -0.73
N TYR A 235 8.81 14.11 -1.62
CA TYR A 235 9.36 12.76 -1.45
C TYR A 235 10.88 12.71 -1.67
N ASN A 236 11.45 13.66 -2.42
CA ASN A 236 12.90 13.75 -2.60
C ASN A 236 13.67 14.02 -1.29
N ASP A 237 13.02 14.68 -0.34
CA ASP A 237 13.62 15.07 0.95
C ASP A 237 13.43 13.99 2.04
N LEU A 238 12.68 12.93 1.74
CA LEU A 238 12.44 11.84 2.67
C LEU A 238 13.53 10.76 2.52
N PRO A 239 14.36 10.51 3.55
CA PRO A 239 15.53 9.62 3.41
C PRO A 239 15.21 8.21 2.90
N SER A 240 14.07 7.64 3.29
CA SER A 240 13.64 6.30 2.85
C SER A 240 13.31 6.27 1.35
N TYR A 241 12.68 7.32 0.83
CA TYR A 241 12.38 7.44 -0.60
C TYR A 241 13.62 7.80 -1.41
N ARG A 242 14.45 8.72 -0.90
CA ARG A 242 15.71 9.03 -1.58
C ARG A 242 16.57 7.77 -1.74
N GLY A 243 16.65 6.94 -0.68
CA GLY A 243 17.42 5.70 -0.73
C GLY A 243 16.96 4.71 -1.81
N VAL A 244 15.64 4.54 -2.03
CA VAL A 244 15.15 3.65 -3.11
C VAL A 244 15.25 4.30 -4.49
N MET A 245 15.12 5.62 -4.61
CA MET A 245 15.36 6.34 -5.86
C MET A 245 16.83 6.32 -6.27
N ASP A 246 17.76 6.44 -5.30
CA ASP A 246 19.20 6.28 -5.54
C ASP A 246 19.54 4.85 -6.00
N ALA A 247 18.92 3.85 -5.38
CA ALA A 247 19.08 2.44 -5.79
C ALA A 247 18.51 2.18 -7.19
N GLU A 248 17.43 2.83 -7.54
CA GLU A 248 16.87 2.82 -8.89
C GLU A 248 17.76 3.54 -9.89
N GLY A 249 18.52 4.55 -9.46
CA GLY A 249 19.38 5.39 -10.28
C GLY A 249 18.63 6.53 -10.94
N VAL A 250 17.61 7.08 -10.27
CA VAL A 250 16.72 8.13 -10.80
C VAL A 250 16.75 9.41 -9.97
N GLY A 251 16.38 10.52 -10.60
CA GLY A 251 16.37 11.84 -9.99
C GLY A 251 15.21 12.08 -9.03
N GLY A 252 14.03 11.52 -9.32
CA GLY A 252 12.85 11.78 -8.51
C GLY A 252 11.62 10.94 -8.86
N PRO A 253 10.46 11.26 -8.23
CA PRO A 253 9.21 10.51 -8.38
C PRO A 253 8.70 10.36 -9.81
N ALA A 254 8.92 11.35 -10.66
CA ALA A 254 8.48 11.31 -12.05
C ALA A 254 9.21 10.23 -12.87
N ASP A 255 10.46 9.93 -12.51
CA ASP A 255 11.29 8.99 -13.26
C ASP A 255 10.90 7.53 -12.99
N VAL A 256 10.29 7.22 -11.84
CA VAL A 256 9.77 5.89 -11.51
C VAL A 256 8.32 5.70 -11.95
N SER A 257 7.67 6.77 -12.43
CA SER A 257 6.28 6.73 -12.88
C SER A 257 6.15 6.14 -14.28
N LEU A 258 5.07 5.41 -14.53
CA LEU A 258 4.78 4.82 -15.85
C LEU A 258 3.94 5.80 -16.67
N ILE A 259 4.59 6.73 -17.34
CA ILE A 259 3.96 7.83 -18.09
C ILE A 259 4.52 7.87 -19.51
N GLY A 260 3.65 7.71 -20.52
CA GLY A 260 4.03 7.71 -21.92
C GLY A 260 3.00 7.05 -22.82
N SER A 261 3.45 6.53 -23.95
CA SER A 261 2.64 5.71 -24.84
C SER A 261 2.20 4.40 -24.20
N GLU A 262 1.19 3.75 -24.75
CA GLU A 262 0.76 2.41 -24.32
C GLU A 262 1.91 1.41 -24.27
N ALA A 263 2.78 1.42 -25.28
CA ALA A 263 3.94 0.52 -25.36
C ALA A 263 4.95 0.77 -24.21
N GLU A 264 5.20 2.03 -23.85
CA GLU A 264 6.11 2.39 -22.76
C GLU A 264 5.52 2.00 -21.41
N VAL A 265 4.23 2.23 -21.18
CA VAL A 265 3.56 1.84 -19.94
C VAL A 265 3.53 0.31 -19.78
N LEU A 266 3.23 -0.44 -20.84
CA LEU A 266 3.28 -1.91 -20.83
C LEU A 266 4.67 -2.44 -20.53
N ALA A 267 5.71 -1.89 -21.17
CA ALA A 267 7.10 -2.27 -20.89
C ALA A 267 7.49 -1.99 -19.44
N GLY A 268 7.01 -0.88 -18.87
CA GLY A 268 7.18 -0.56 -17.46
C GLY A 268 6.51 -1.57 -16.54
N LEU A 269 5.25 -1.94 -16.80
CA LEU A 269 4.54 -2.98 -16.05
C LEU A 269 5.26 -4.33 -16.11
N GLN A 270 5.79 -4.71 -17.29
CA GLN A 270 6.57 -5.91 -17.44
C GLN A 270 7.85 -5.87 -16.59
N SER A 271 8.56 -4.73 -16.57
CA SER A 271 9.76 -4.55 -15.75
C SER A 271 9.45 -4.73 -14.25
N PHE A 272 8.32 -4.26 -13.76
CA PHE A 272 7.87 -4.52 -12.38
C PHE A 272 7.61 -6.01 -12.14
N ALA A 273 6.98 -6.71 -13.08
CA ALA A 273 6.74 -8.14 -12.96
C ALA A 273 8.05 -8.95 -12.91
N GLU A 274 8.99 -8.63 -13.79
CA GLU A 274 10.34 -9.25 -13.86
C GLU A 274 11.16 -8.98 -12.59
N ALA A 275 10.97 -7.83 -11.96
CA ALA A 275 11.57 -7.47 -10.68
C ALA A 275 11.02 -8.30 -9.49
N GLY A 276 9.96 -9.05 -9.69
CA GLY A 276 9.32 -9.89 -8.67
C GLY A 276 8.21 -9.20 -7.88
N THR A 277 7.64 -8.11 -8.41
CA THR A 277 6.40 -7.54 -7.91
C THR A 277 5.27 -8.55 -8.09
N THR A 278 4.56 -8.86 -7.02
CA THR A 278 3.42 -9.79 -7.05
C THR A 278 2.13 -9.09 -7.45
N ASP A 279 1.99 -7.85 -7.01
CA ASP A 279 0.81 -7.01 -7.20
C ASP A 279 1.24 -5.60 -7.61
N PHE A 280 0.70 -5.11 -8.70
CA PHE A 280 0.90 -3.72 -9.11
C PHE A 280 -0.37 -2.92 -8.87
N SER A 281 -0.27 -1.89 -8.04
CA SER A 281 -1.38 -1.00 -7.66
C SER A 281 -1.24 0.32 -8.40
N ALA A 282 -1.91 0.44 -9.55
CA ALA A 282 -1.79 1.59 -10.42
C ALA A 282 -2.47 2.83 -9.81
N LEU A 283 -1.71 3.92 -9.59
CA LEU A 283 -2.29 5.22 -9.28
C LEU A 283 -2.51 5.97 -10.61
N GLU A 284 -3.73 5.99 -11.09
CA GLU A 284 -4.10 6.72 -12.30
C GLU A 284 -3.87 8.22 -12.09
N PHE A 285 -2.86 8.77 -12.76
CA PHE A 285 -2.46 10.16 -12.63
C PHE A 285 -2.90 10.93 -13.87
N ILE A 286 -4.15 11.34 -13.89
CA ILE A 286 -4.81 11.95 -15.06
C ILE A 286 -4.75 13.47 -14.93
N VAL A 287 -4.04 14.11 -15.86
CA VAL A 287 -3.96 15.58 -16.00
C VAL A 287 -4.92 16.06 -17.09
N ASP A 288 -4.89 15.41 -18.25
CA ASP A 288 -5.82 15.66 -19.34
C ASP A 288 -6.95 14.61 -19.26
N PRO A 289 -8.24 15.01 -19.17
CA PRO A 289 -9.35 14.06 -19.12
C PRO A 289 -9.37 13.03 -20.26
N ASP A 290 -8.83 13.38 -21.44
CA ASP A 290 -8.76 12.49 -22.60
C ASP A 290 -7.80 11.30 -22.38
N ASP A 291 -6.86 11.40 -21.44
CA ASP A 291 -5.92 10.33 -21.08
C ASP A 291 -6.54 9.27 -20.15
N ALA A 292 -7.69 9.53 -19.53
CA ALA A 292 -8.32 8.63 -18.56
C ALA A 292 -8.75 7.30 -19.20
N ALA A 293 -9.47 7.37 -20.32
CA ALA A 293 -9.99 6.17 -20.99
C ALA A 293 -8.87 5.26 -21.53
N PRO A 294 -7.84 5.74 -22.26
CA PRO A 294 -6.74 4.89 -22.72
C PRO A 294 -5.92 4.31 -21.56
N THR A 295 -5.66 5.08 -20.49
CA THR A 295 -4.95 4.57 -19.29
C THR A 295 -5.72 3.43 -18.66
N ARG A 296 -7.03 3.60 -18.43
CA ARG A 296 -7.88 2.57 -17.83
C ARG A 296 -8.01 1.34 -18.72
N ALA A 297 -8.13 1.50 -20.03
CA ALA A 297 -8.24 0.39 -20.98
C ALA A 297 -6.97 -0.49 -20.94
N LEU A 298 -5.78 0.12 -21.00
CA LEU A 298 -4.51 -0.58 -20.93
C LEU A 298 -4.35 -1.35 -19.61
N LEU A 299 -4.67 -0.73 -18.47
CA LEU A 299 -4.58 -1.40 -17.17
C LEU A 299 -5.55 -2.59 -17.06
N ARG A 300 -6.74 -2.48 -17.63
CA ARG A 300 -7.72 -3.58 -17.69
C ARG A 300 -7.24 -4.74 -18.56
N GLU A 301 -6.66 -4.46 -19.72
CA GLU A 301 -6.05 -5.49 -20.57
C GLU A 301 -4.91 -6.21 -19.85
N ALA A 302 -4.02 -5.45 -19.20
CA ALA A 302 -2.94 -6.03 -18.39
C ALA A 302 -3.47 -6.88 -17.23
N ALA A 303 -4.60 -6.53 -16.61
CA ALA A 303 -5.22 -7.29 -15.54
C ALA A 303 -5.80 -8.64 -16.01
N THR A 304 -6.23 -8.72 -17.27
CA THR A 304 -6.79 -9.97 -17.84
C THR A 304 -5.74 -10.89 -18.43
N ALA A 305 -4.55 -10.39 -18.74
CA ALA A 305 -3.45 -11.15 -19.34
C ALA A 305 -2.55 -11.85 -18.30
N GLY A 306 -2.65 -11.54 -17.03
CA GLY A 306 -1.82 -12.06 -15.93
C GLY A 306 -2.59 -12.93 -14.97
#